data_054dab01ec4ac1d1cb311de8a1c57e3e
#
_entry.id   054dab01ec4ac1d1cb311de8a1c57e3e
#
_cell.length_a   1.000
_cell.length_b   1.000
_cell.length_c   1.000
_cell.angle_alpha   90.00
_cell.angle_beta   90.00
_cell.angle_gamma   90.00
#
_symmetry.space_group_name_H-M   'P 1'
#
loop_
_entity.id
_entity.type
_entity.pdbx_description
1 polymer ?
#
loop_
_entity_poly.entity_id
_entity_poly.type
_entity_poly.pdbx_seq_one_letter_code
_entity_poly.pdbx_strand_id
1 'polypeptide(L)'
;MVRGVAWLGTTQPSFEVAAETLSRLTGLWMSDTTLWRCHGEVAEQIESELRREEQDIQTPVYAGEEPKASEPIAGHASVSLDGTTIRIREEGYREVKIVSVSEVVVQPERTVAASGGPPVGRIADREAVRGRQDGVKLVGHSYRAVLGDKTAFEAALAAELARRGIAATDKVTTVNDGADWIWDLVDRYLPDKRTEILDWPHAIQNLCKAGEAAWGVESQTARVWLTARETELWQGRVMDVRTALEQLPQRRKERGKAIRRVKDYIAGHQTRLDYQRFRDEGRPIGSGTVESAAKNVIAWRMKRGGQSWERSGATRMLAALGEVHSSHWDQTCRRLAKAA
;
A
#
# COMPACT_ATOMS: atom_id res chain seq x y z
N MET A 1 -29.40 6.03 -11.37
CA MET A 1 -28.68 6.77 -12.43
C MET A 1 -27.47 7.54 -11.88
N VAL A 2 -27.65 8.52 -10.97
CA VAL A 2 -26.55 9.39 -10.45
C VAL A 2 -25.37 8.60 -9.88
N ARG A 3 -25.60 7.52 -9.13
CA ARG A 3 -24.54 6.67 -8.55
C ARG A 3 -23.73 5.93 -9.59
N GLY A 4 -24.35 5.44 -10.68
CA GLY A 4 -23.64 4.82 -11.79
C GLY A 4 -22.77 5.83 -12.56
N VAL A 5 -23.28 7.05 -12.72
CA VAL A 5 -22.52 8.18 -13.31
C VAL A 5 -21.30 8.54 -12.43
N ALA A 6 -21.49 8.61 -11.11
CA ALA A 6 -20.41 8.89 -10.17
C ALA A 6 -19.35 7.75 -10.16
N TRP A 7 -19.79 6.49 -10.25
CA TRP A 7 -18.90 5.34 -10.39
C TRP A 7 -18.05 5.43 -11.65
N LEU A 8 -18.63 5.77 -12.81
CA LEU A 8 -17.87 6.03 -14.04
C LEU A 8 -16.86 7.17 -13.86
N GLY A 9 -17.25 8.27 -13.22
CA GLY A 9 -16.36 9.40 -12.93
C GLY A 9 -15.15 9.02 -12.06
N THR A 10 -15.33 8.01 -11.20
CA THR A 10 -14.26 7.46 -10.35
C THR A 10 -13.34 6.52 -11.13
N THR A 11 -13.93 5.60 -11.92
CA THR A 11 -13.22 4.48 -12.56
C THR A 11 -12.60 4.82 -13.92
N GLN A 12 -13.06 5.88 -14.59
CA GLN A 12 -12.50 6.28 -15.88
C GLN A 12 -11.32 7.27 -15.69
N PRO A 13 -10.39 7.34 -16.64
CA PRO A 13 -9.18 8.17 -16.51
C PRO A 13 -9.45 9.68 -16.43
N SER A 14 -10.57 10.15 -16.96
CA SER A 14 -11.03 11.54 -16.88
C SER A 14 -12.55 11.61 -16.92
N PHE A 15 -13.12 12.75 -16.55
CA PHE A 15 -14.56 12.97 -16.65
C PHE A 15 -15.05 13.04 -18.11
N GLU A 16 -14.20 13.49 -19.03
CA GLU A 16 -14.43 13.46 -20.48
C GLU A 16 -14.61 12.03 -20.97
N VAL A 17 -13.66 11.12 -20.65
CA VAL A 17 -13.74 9.71 -21.03
C VAL A 17 -14.93 9.02 -20.36
N ALA A 18 -15.26 9.40 -19.13
CA ALA A 18 -16.43 8.87 -18.43
C ALA A 18 -17.73 9.29 -19.13
N ALA A 19 -17.86 10.53 -19.57
CA ALA A 19 -19.02 11.03 -20.32
C ALA A 19 -19.15 10.35 -21.69
N GLU A 20 -18.05 10.17 -22.40
CA GLU A 20 -18.02 9.41 -23.67
C GLU A 20 -18.42 7.95 -23.46
N THR A 21 -17.89 7.30 -22.43
CA THR A 21 -18.24 5.91 -22.08
C THR A 21 -19.72 5.78 -21.76
N LEU A 22 -20.29 6.69 -20.96
CA LEU A 22 -21.72 6.72 -20.66
C LEU A 22 -22.55 6.80 -21.94
N SER A 23 -22.20 7.73 -22.83
CA SER A 23 -22.91 7.95 -24.10
C SER A 23 -22.86 6.69 -24.98
N ARG A 24 -21.69 6.07 -25.13
CA ARG A 24 -21.50 4.85 -25.96
C ARG A 24 -22.26 3.65 -25.44
N LEU A 25 -22.31 3.47 -24.09
CA LEU A 25 -22.96 2.30 -23.49
C LEU A 25 -24.47 2.42 -23.35
N THR A 26 -24.99 3.64 -23.17
CA THR A 26 -26.40 3.85 -22.81
C THR A 26 -27.18 4.70 -23.82
N GLY A 27 -26.51 5.37 -24.73
CA GLY A 27 -27.12 6.37 -25.59
C GLY A 27 -27.45 7.70 -24.89
N LEU A 28 -27.19 7.82 -23.60
CA LEU A 28 -27.44 9.04 -22.81
C LEU A 28 -26.28 10.00 -22.95
N TRP A 29 -26.55 11.19 -23.42
CA TRP A 29 -25.53 12.24 -23.49
C TRP A 29 -25.48 13.04 -22.19
N MET A 30 -24.26 13.26 -21.67
CA MET A 30 -24.00 14.12 -20.52
C MET A 30 -22.66 14.84 -20.73
N SER A 31 -22.57 16.13 -20.40
CA SER A 31 -21.29 16.82 -20.46
C SER A 31 -20.35 16.35 -19.34
N ASP A 32 -19.04 16.41 -19.57
CA ASP A 32 -18.00 16.13 -18.57
C ASP A 32 -18.16 16.97 -17.30
N THR A 33 -18.54 18.24 -17.44
CA THR A 33 -18.84 19.15 -16.31
C THR A 33 -20.05 18.70 -15.50
N THR A 34 -21.11 18.20 -16.16
CA THR A 34 -22.29 17.67 -15.46
C THR A 34 -21.94 16.37 -14.74
N LEU A 35 -21.17 15.50 -15.41
CA LEU A 35 -20.70 14.26 -14.80
C LEU A 35 -19.78 14.53 -13.60
N TRP A 36 -18.87 15.49 -13.72
CA TRP A 36 -18.01 15.94 -12.61
C TRP A 36 -18.84 16.43 -11.41
N ARG A 37 -19.92 17.19 -11.64
CA ARG A 37 -20.83 17.66 -10.58
C ARG A 37 -21.55 16.50 -9.91
N CYS A 38 -22.15 15.60 -10.68
CA CYS A 38 -22.80 14.41 -10.15
C CYS A 38 -21.85 13.52 -9.35
N HIS A 39 -20.60 13.36 -9.82
CA HIS A 39 -19.55 12.66 -9.07
C HIS A 39 -19.25 13.39 -7.77
N GLY A 40 -19.08 14.71 -7.80
CA GLY A 40 -18.77 15.54 -6.63
C GLY A 40 -19.80 15.38 -5.51
N GLU A 41 -21.08 15.40 -5.84
CA GLU A 41 -22.20 15.24 -4.88
C GLU A 41 -22.17 13.86 -4.20
N VAL A 42 -21.99 12.78 -4.96
CA VAL A 42 -21.92 11.42 -4.39
C VAL A 42 -20.65 11.22 -3.59
N ALA A 43 -19.52 11.69 -4.10
CA ALA A 43 -18.22 11.55 -3.43
C ALA A 43 -18.13 12.37 -2.13
N GLU A 44 -18.84 13.51 -2.05
CA GLU A 44 -18.98 14.30 -0.82
C GLU A 44 -19.80 13.56 0.26
N GLN A 45 -20.86 12.88 -0.13
CA GLN A 45 -21.62 12.03 0.78
C GLN A 45 -20.78 10.87 1.30
N ILE A 46 -20.01 10.22 0.42
CA ILE A 46 -19.06 9.14 0.81
C ILE A 46 -18.01 9.70 1.78
N GLU A 47 -17.36 10.80 1.45
CA GLU A 47 -16.38 11.45 2.32
C GLU A 47 -16.95 11.77 3.70
N SER A 48 -18.18 12.31 3.75
CA SER A 48 -18.87 12.66 5.00
C SER A 48 -19.17 11.42 5.85
N GLU A 49 -19.57 10.31 5.24
CA GLU A 49 -19.78 9.04 5.92
C GLU A 49 -18.47 8.50 6.52
N LEU A 50 -17.40 8.50 5.73
CA LEU A 50 -16.08 8.04 6.18
C LEU A 50 -15.54 8.89 7.33
N ARG A 51 -15.79 10.20 7.32
CA ARG A 51 -15.42 11.10 8.43
C ARG A 51 -16.23 10.84 9.70
N ARG A 52 -17.49 10.44 9.59
CA ARG A 52 -18.28 10.01 10.75
C ARG A 52 -17.73 8.74 11.37
N GLU A 53 -17.41 7.74 10.55
CA GLU A 53 -16.73 6.52 11.02
C GLU A 53 -15.41 6.85 11.77
N GLU A 54 -14.62 7.80 11.27
CA GLU A 54 -13.39 8.26 11.92
C GLU A 54 -13.65 8.93 13.28
N GLN A 55 -14.71 9.73 13.37
CA GLN A 55 -15.10 10.42 14.61
C GLN A 55 -15.65 9.43 15.65
N ASP A 56 -16.48 8.48 15.24
CA ASP A 56 -17.06 7.46 16.10
C ASP A 56 -15.97 6.61 16.79
N ILE A 57 -14.87 6.32 16.11
CA ILE A 57 -13.75 5.57 16.67
C ILE A 57 -12.88 6.42 17.60
N GLN A 58 -12.74 7.71 17.32
CA GLN A 58 -11.97 8.64 18.19
C GLN A 58 -12.72 9.03 19.47
N THR A 59 -14.06 8.90 19.47
CA THR A 59 -14.86 9.17 20.65
C THR A 59 -14.69 8.02 21.63
N PRO A 60 -14.19 8.24 22.86
CA PRO A 60 -14.06 7.17 23.85
C PRO A 60 -15.43 6.52 24.04
N VAL A 61 -15.51 5.21 23.77
CA VAL A 61 -16.73 4.44 24.05
C VAL A 61 -16.85 4.32 25.58
N TYR A 62 -17.58 5.22 26.18
CA TYR A 62 -17.87 5.23 27.63
C TYR A 62 -18.67 3.99 28.09
N ALA A 63 -18.98 3.07 27.19
CA ALA A 63 -19.86 1.92 27.43
C ALA A 63 -19.16 0.55 27.37
N GLY A 64 -17.83 0.47 27.20
CA GLY A 64 -17.14 -0.83 27.25
C GLY A 64 -17.43 -1.78 26.07
N GLU A 65 -18.14 -1.35 25.05
CA GLU A 65 -18.37 -2.14 23.84
C GLU A 65 -17.36 -1.71 22.75
N GLU A 66 -16.50 -2.64 22.34
CA GLU A 66 -15.67 -2.42 21.16
C GLU A 66 -16.54 -2.26 19.91
N PRO A 67 -16.22 -1.32 19.00
CA PRO A 67 -16.97 -1.16 17.76
C PRO A 67 -17.00 -2.48 17.00
N LYS A 68 -18.19 -3.00 16.74
CA LYS A 68 -18.35 -4.26 16.02
C LYS A 68 -17.83 -4.11 14.60
N ALA A 69 -16.77 -4.86 14.26
CA ALA A 69 -16.21 -4.87 12.92
C ALA A 69 -17.27 -5.25 11.88
N SER A 70 -17.41 -4.45 10.82
CA SER A 70 -18.39 -4.71 9.75
C SER A 70 -17.93 -5.77 8.76
N GLU A 71 -16.61 -5.95 8.61
CA GLU A 71 -15.97 -6.89 7.66
C GLU A 71 -14.74 -7.56 8.30
N PRO A 72 -14.91 -8.33 9.37
CA PRO A 72 -13.79 -8.86 10.15
C PRO A 72 -13.00 -9.92 9.38
N ILE A 73 -11.67 -9.89 9.55
CA ILE A 73 -10.77 -10.96 9.15
C ILE A 73 -10.44 -11.78 10.40
N ALA A 74 -10.98 -12.98 10.49
CA ALA A 74 -10.77 -13.84 11.68
C ALA A 74 -9.37 -14.48 11.68
N GLY A 75 -8.92 -15.02 10.55
CA GLY A 75 -7.72 -15.84 10.44
C GLY A 75 -6.42 -15.04 10.35
N HIS A 76 -5.94 -14.78 9.13
CA HIS A 76 -4.68 -14.10 8.90
C HIS A 76 -4.89 -12.82 8.07
N ALA A 77 -4.57 -11.68 8.64
CA ALA A 77 -4.61 -10.38 7.98
C ALA A 77 -3.21 -9.89 7.56
N SER A 78 -3.15 -9.24 6.41
CA SER A 78 -2.01 -8.44 5.96
C SER A 78 -2.39 -6.97 5.93
N VAL A 79 -1.61 -6.13 6.60
CA VAL A 79 -1.77 -4.67 6.63
C VAL A 79 -0.52 -4.04 6.04
N SER A 80 -0.69 -3.19 5.03
CA SER A 80 0.43 -2.48 4.41
C SER A 80 0.10 -1.00 4.24
N LEU A 81 1.07 -0.14 4.50
CA LEU A 81 0.97 1.30 4.39
C LEU A 81 1.96 1.80 3.32
N ASP A 82 1.59 2.85 2.60
CA ASP A 82 2.45 3.49 1.60
C ASP A 82 2.10 4.98 1.46
N GLY A 83 2.98 5.73 0.84
CA GLY A 83 2.80 7.14 0.53
C GLY A 83 3.03 7.44 -0.96
N THR A 84 2.18 8.28 -1.51
CA THR A 84 2.37 8.80 -2.87
C THR A 84 2.09 10.29 -2.90
N THR A 85 2.42 10.99 -4.00
CA THR A 85 2.14 12.42 -4.12
C THR A 85 1.20 12.69 -5.28
N ILE A 86 0.31 13.65 -5.15
CA ILE A 86 -0.51 14.21 -6.22
C ILE A 86 -0.30 15.71 -6.32
N ARG A 87 -0.61 16.30 -7.48
CA ARG A 87 -0.50 17.75 -7.68
C ARG A 87 -1.79 18.43 -7.28
N ILE A 88 -1.71 19.31 -6.27
CA ILE A 88 -2.80 20.18 -5.84
C ILE A 88 -2.57 21.58 -6.44
N ARG A 89 -3.64 22.20 -6.94
CA ARG A 89 -3.57 23.57 -7.48
C ARG A 89 -3.08 24.52 -6.38
N GLU A 90 -2.24 25.46 -6.77
CA GLU A 90 -1.68 26.50 -5.88
C GLU A 90 -0.78 25.99 -4.76
N GLU A 91 -0.83 24.68 -4.42
CA GLU A 91 -0.04 24.10 -3.36
C GLU A 91 1.15 23.25 -3.86
N GLY A 92 1.16 22.85 -5.14
CA GLY A 92 2.16 21.95 -5.71
C GLY A 92 1.89 20.48 -5.35
N TYR A 93 2.95 19.69 -5.25
CA TYR A 93 2.83 18.27 -4.89
C TYR A 93 2.54 18.10 -3.40
N ARG A 94 1.51 17.33 -3.09
CA ARG A 94 1.09 16.98 -1.73
C ARG A 94 1.02 15.48 -1.56
N GLU A 95 1.37 15.02 -0.37
CA GLU A 95 1.40 13.60 -0.03
C GLU A 95 -0.01 13.05 0.17
N VAL A 96 -0.20 11.84 -0.32
CA VAL A 96 -1.35 10.98 -0.04
C VAL A 96 -0.83 9.74 0.65
N LYS A 97 -1.35 9.44 1.83
CA LYS A 97 -1.06 8.21 2.56
C LYS A 97 -2.19 7.21 2.32
N ILE A 98 -1.83 5.94 2.21
CA ILE A 98 -2.76 4.85 1.93
C ILE A 98 -2.49 3.66 2.84
N VAL A 99 -3.55 3.01 3.30
CA VAL A 99 -3.52 1.69 3.90
C VAL A 99 -4.23 0.69 2.99
N SER A 100 -3.68 -0.51 2.92
CA SER A 100 -4.31 -1.69 2.34
C SER A 100 -4.43 -2.76 3.41
N VAL A 101 -5.64 -3.29 3.60
CA VAL A 101 -5.90 -4.44 4.47
C VAL A 101 -6.43 -5.58 3.61
N SER A 102 -5.90 -6.79 3.82
CA SER A 102 -6.23 -7.96 3.02
C SER A 102 -6.23 -9.21 3.88
N GLU A 103 -7.03 -10.18 3.51
CA GLU A 103 -6.93 -11.52 4.06
C GLU A 103 -5.83 -12.31 3.38
N VAL A 104 -5.05 -13.07 4.13
CA VAL A 104 -3.97 -13.94 3.65
C VAL A 104 -4.48 -15.35 3.53
N VAL A 105 -4.49 -15.90 2.31
CA VAL A 105 -4.85 -17.28 2.02
C VAL A 105 -3.60 -18.05 1.61
N VAL A 106 -3.29 -19.11 2.36
CA VAL A 106 -2.16 -20.00 2.06
C VAL A 106 -2.65 -21.19 1.26
N GLN A 107 -2.02 -21.46 0.12
CA GLN A 107 -2.30 -22.61 -0.75
C GLN A 107 -1.17 -23.65 -0.59
N PRO A 108 -1.35 -24.70 0.22
CA PRO A 108 -0.26 -25.63 0.59
C PRO A 108 0.40 -26.32 -0.60
N GLU A 109 -0.37 -26.66 -1.62
CA GLU A 109 0.12 -27.36 -2.82
C GLU A 109 1.12 -26.55 -3.65
N ARG A 110 1.10 -25.23 -3.54
CA ARG A 110 2.03 -24.31 -4.21
C ARG A 110 3.25 -23.92 -3.37
N THR A 111 3.15 -24.09 -2.05
CA THR A 111 4.23 -23.74 -1.12
C THR A 111 5.43 -24.70 -1.26
N VAL A 112 5.19 -25.94 -1.65
CA VAL A 112 6.26 -26.96 -1.87
C VAL A 112 7.10 -26.65 -3.12
N ALA A 113 6.52 -25.99 -4.12
CA ALA A 113 7.24 -25.58 -5.32
C ALA A 113 8.14 -24.34 -5.12
N ALA A 114 7.91 -23.60 -4.03
CA ALA A 114 8.65 -22.37 -3.69
C ALA A 114 10.05 -22.63 -3.07
N SER A 115 10.52 -23.86 -3.01
CA SER A 115 11.89 -24.23 -2.59
C SER A 115 12.96 -23.83 -3.62
N GLY A 116 12.58 -23.21 -4.73
CA GLY A 116 13.49 -22.53 -5.66
C GLY A 116 14.20 -21.35 -4.98
N GLY A 117 15.41 -21.04 -5.42
CA GLY A 117 16.15 -19.86 -4.95
C GLY A 117 15.41 -18.56 -5.21
N PRO A 118 15.96 -17.42 -4.76
CA PRO A 118 15.33 -16.11 -4.96
C PRO A 118 15.08 -15.86 -6.45
N PRO A 119 14.01 -15.13 -6.81
CA PRO A 119 13.72 -14.82 -8.20
C PRO A 119 14.93 -14.14 -8.84
N VAL A 120 15.53 -14.79 -9.84
CA VAL A 120 16.73 -14.32 -10.54
C VAL A 120 16.32 -13.57 -11.79
N GLY A 121 16.75 -12.31 -11.95
CA GLY A 121 16.44 -11.49 -13.11
C GLY A 121 17.03 -10.09 -13.01
N ARG A 122 16.88 -9.26 -14.03
CA ARG A 122 17.19 -7.82 -13.93
C ARG A 122 16.28 -7.16 -12.90
N ILE A 123 16.72 -6.06 -12.27
CA ILE A 123 15.89 -5.31 -11.29
C ILE A 123 14.51 -4.94 -11.89
N ALA A 124 14.47 -4.56 -13.18
CA ALA A 124 13.22 -4.29 -13.89
C ALA A 124 12.34 -5.54 -14.06
N ASP A 125 12.94 -6.71 -14.32
CA ASP A 125 12.21 -7.98 -14.44
C ASP A 125 11.77 -8.50 -13.07
N ARG A 126 12.51 -8.15 -12.01
CA ARG A 126 12.17 -8.45 -10.60
C ARG A 126 10.98 -7.65 -10.11
N GLU A 127 10.74 -6.45 -10.66
CA GLU A 127 9.50 -5.70 -10.41
C GLU A 127 8.26 -6.43 -10.93
N ALA A 128 8.36 -7.19 -12.02
CA ALA A 128 7.27 -8.01 -12.56
C ALA A 128 6.98 -9.26 -11.72
N VAL A 129 7.96 -9.73 -10.93
CA VAL A 129 7.83 -10.88 -10.01
C VAL A 129 7.35 -10.43 -8.62
N ARG A 130 7.16 -9.12 -8.42
CA ARG A 130 6.59 -8.56 -7.19
C ARG A 130 5.28 -9.26 -6.84
N GLY A 131 5.22 -9.87 -5.66
CA GLY A 131 4.02 -10.50 -5.11
C GLY A 131 3.75 -11.93 -5.57
N ARG A 132 4.59 -12.56 -6.37
CA ARG A 132 4.51 -14.01 -6.62
C ARG A 132 5.35 -14.78 -5.61
N GLN A 133 4.93 -14.73 -4.37
CA GLN A 133 5.29 -15.79 -3.44
C GLN A 133 4.34 -16.95 -3.74
N ASP A 134 4.87 -17.99 -4.39
CA ASP A 134 4.06 -19.17 -4.68
C ASP A 134 3.47 -19.72 -3.38
N GLY A 135 2.15 -19.92 -3.37
CA GLY A 135 1.43 -20.44 -2.21
C GLY A 135 0.83 -19.42 -1.25
N VAL A 136 1.15 -18.12 -1.35
CA VAL A 136 0.51 -17.06 -0.54
C VAL A 136 -0.28 -16.13 -1.45
N LYS A 137 -1.57 -15.95 -1.16
CA LYS A 137 -2.46 -15.06 -1.91
C LYS A 137 -3.13 -14.08 -0.96
N LEU A 138 -3.16 -12.82 -1.36
CA LEU A 138 -3.93 -11.78 -0.68
C LEU A 138 -5.27 -11.61 -1.38
N VAL A 139 -6.36 -11.63 -0.61
CA VAL A 139 -7.74 -11.51 -1.11
C VAL A 139 -8.55 -10.55 -0.24
N GLY A 140 -9.74 -10.18 -0.69
CA GLY A 140 -10.65 -9.33 0.07
C GLY A 140 -10.01 -7.99 0.46
N HIS A 141 -9.36 -7.33 -0.49
CA HIS A 141 -8.66 -6.07 -0.26
C HIS A 141 -9.61 -4.95 0.11
N SER A 142 -9.21 -4.14 1.08
CA SER A 142 -9.80 -2.83 1.32
C SER A 142 -8.72 -1.76 1.40
N TYR A 143 -9.09 -0.54 1.03
CA TYR A 143 -8.16 0.58 0.87
C TYR A 143 -8.75 1.84 1.49
N ARG A 144 -7.92 2.58 2.23
CA ARG A 144 -8.25 3.93 2.68
C ARG A 144 -7.10 4.87 2.35
N ALA A 145 -7.39 6.00 1.72
CA ALA A 145 -6.37 6.96 1.30
C ALA A 145 -6.75 8.37 1.75
N VAL A 146 -5.78 9.12 2.27
CA VAL A 146 -5.95 10.48 2.78
C VAL A 146 -4.92 11.43 2.22
N LEU A 147 -5.37 12.58 1.76
CA LEU A 147 -4.52 13.70 1.35
C LEU A 147 -4.06 14.46 2.59
N GLY A 148 -2.83 14.24 3.00
CA GLY A 148 -2.27 14.90 4.18
C GLY A 148 -1.03 14.20 4.73
N ASP A 149 -0.61 14.66 5.90
CA ASP A 149 0.51 14.11 6.65
C ASP A 149 0.11 12.86 7.48
N LYS A 150 1.03 12.39 8.32
CA LYS A 150 0.80 11.26 9.21
C LYS A 150 -0.40 11.49 10.13
N THR A 151 -0.52 12.68 10.72
CA THR A 151 -1.59 13.01 11.68
C THR A 151 -2.98 12.99 11.03
N ALA A 152 -3.09 13.54 9.82
CA ALA A 152 -4.35 13.50 9.07
C ALA A 152 -4.77 12.07 8.70
N PHE A 153 -3.81 11.15 8.57
CA PHE A 153 -4.06 9.76 8.20
C PHE A 153 -4.41 8.85 9.39
N GLU A 154 -4.03 9.22 10.62
CA GLU A 154 -4.19 8.37 11.82
C GLU A 154 -5.66 7.94 12.05
N ALA A 155 -6.60 8.86 11.95
CA ALA A 155 -8.02 8.56 12.14
C ALA A 155 -8.56 7.58 11.08
N ALA A 156 -8.21 7.79 9.84
CA ALA A 156 -8.59 6.94 8.73
C ALA A 156 -7.98 5.53 8.84
N LEU A 157 -6.72 5.44 9.29
CA LEU A 157 -6.06 4.16 9.58
C LEU A 157 -6.80 3.42 10.69
N ALA A 158 -7.07 4.08 11.83
CA ALA A 158 -7.78 3.47 12.95
C ALA A 158 -9.17 2.96 12.54
N ALA A 159 -9.93 3.77 11.75
CA ALA A 159 -11.24 3.40 11.24
C ALA A 159 -11.17 2.15 10.33
N GLU A 160 -10.19 2.08 9.45
CA GLU A 160 -10.02 0.93 8.58
C GLU A 160 -9.65 -0.34 9.35
N LEU A 161 -8.73 -0.25 10.30
CA LEU A 161 -8.34 -1.38 11.14
C LEU A 161 -9.51 -1.90 11.99
N ALA A 162 -10.33 -1.00 12.55
CA ALA A 162 -11.52 -1.35 13.31
C ALA A 162 -12.58 -2.00 12.40
N ARG A 163 -12.85 -1.45 11.23
CA ARG A 163 -13.78 -2.03 10.24
C ARG A 163 -13.41 -3.47 9.90
N ARG A 164 -12.12 -3.76 9.76
CA ARG A 164 -11.57 -5.07 9.43
C ARG A 164 -11.31 -5.96 10.65
N GLY A 165 -11.61 -5.50 11.86
CA GLY A 165 -11.48 -6.27 13.10
C GLY A 165 -10.05 -6.70 13.43
N ILE A 166 -9.04 -5.89 13.05
CA ILE A 166 -7.62 -6.28 13.13
C ILE A 166 -7.18 -6.59 14.57
N ALA A 167 -7.72 -5.92 15.57
CA ALA A 167 -7.40 -6.18 16.99
C ALA A 167 -7.75 -7.61 17.40
N ALA A 168 -8.85 -8.18 16.88
CA ALA A 168 -9.33 -9.53 17.17
C ALA A 168 -8.81 -10.61 16.20
N THR A 169 -8.10 -10.23 15.13
CA THR A 169 -7.56 -11.18 14.14
C THR A 169 -6.50 -12.09 14.77
N ASP A 170 -6.56 -13.39 14.48
CA ASP A 170 -5.65 -14.39 15.05
C ASP A 170 -4.19 -14.13 14.71
N LYS A 171 -3.92 -13.81 13.45
CA LYS A 171 -2.58 -13.60 12.90
C LYS A 171 -2.52 -12.32 12.08
N VAL A 172 -1.68 -11.37 12.49
CA VAL A 172 -1.47 -10.10 11.77
C VAL A 172 -0.06 -10.05 11.22
N THR A 173 0.07 -9.74 9.93
CA THR A 173 1.34 -9.45 9.27
C THR A 173 1.29 -8.05 8.71
N THR A 174 2.34 -7.26 8.91
CA THR A 174 2.50 -5.96 8.26
C THR A 174 3.75 -5.97 7.39
N VAL A 175 3.58 -5.60 6.12
CA VAL A 175 4.66 -5.59 5.13
C VAL A 175 4.77 -4.19 4.56
N ASN A 176 5.90 -3.51 4.83
CA ASN A 176 6.07 -2.10 4.46
C ASN A 176 7.49 -1.81 3.99
N ASP A 177 7.69 -0.64 3.38
CA ASP A 177 9.01 -0.07 3.17
C ASP A 177 9.67 0.37 4.51
N GLY A 178 10.87 0.91 4.44
CA GLY A 178 11.61 1.32 5.64
C GLY A 178 11.34 2.74 6.12
N ALA A 179 10.22 3.36 5.76
CA ALA A 179 9.91 4.72 6.18
C ALA A 179 9.51 4.80 7.66
N ASP A 180 10.18 5.65 8.43
CA ASP A 180 9.99 5.77 9.88
C ASP A 180 8.53 6.05 10.27
N TRP A 181 7.83 6.92 9.52
CA TRP A 181 6.46 7.27 9.80
C TRP A 181 5.50 6.07 9.73
N ILE A 182 5.81 5.07 8.89
CA ILE A 182 5.02 3.84 8.77
C ILE A 182 5.17 3.02 10.04
N TRP A 183 6.40 2.81 10.48
CA TRP A 183 6.69 2.00 11.67
C TRP A 183 6.15 2.66 12.95
N ASP A 184 6.17 3.99 13.05
CA ASP A 184 5.50 4.73 14.12
C ASP A 184 3.98 4.45 14.17
N LEU A 185 3.31 4.36 13.02
CA LEU A 185 1.89 4.04 12.95
C LEU A 185 1.62 2.56 13.23
N VAL A 186 2.46 1.68 12.73
CA VAL A 186 2.41 0.24 13.02
C VAL A 186 2.50 -0.01 14.52
N ASP A 187 3.46 0.62 15.20
CA ASP A 187 3.65 0.49 16.64
C ASP A 187 2.47 1.01 17.46
N ARG A 188 1.81 2.05 16.98
CA ARG A 188 0.70 2.69 17.68
C ARG A 188 -0.65 2.01 17.46
N TYR A 189 -0.91 1.50 16.25
CA TYR A 189 -2.25 1.09 15.83
C TYR A 189 -2.42 -0.41 15.59
N LEU A 190 -1.36 -1.16 15.35
CA LEU A 190 -1.46 -2.60 15.15
C LEU A 190 -1.25 -3.37 16.47
N PRO A 191 -1.87 -4.56 16.65
CA PRO A 191 -1.72 -5.35 17.86
C PRO A 191 -0.28 -5.81 18.09
N ASP A 192 0.14 -5.96 19.34
CA ASP A 192 1.50 -6.39 19.73
C ASP A 192 1.88 -7.77 19.18
N LYS A 193 0.90 -8.65 18.98
CA LYS A 193 1.08 -10.00 18.39
C LYS A 193 1.39 -10.00 16.89
N ARG A 194 1.55 -8.83 16.24
CA ARG A 194 1.87 -8.70 14.83
C ARG A 194 3.25 -9.23 14.46
N THR A 195 3.42 -9.60 13.21
CA THR A 195 4.74 -9.84 12.58
C THR A 195 5.05 -8.73 11.60
N GLU A 196 6.17 -8.06 11.80
CA GLU A 196 6.66 -6.97 10.97
C GLU A 196 7.65 -7.49 9.93
N ILE A 197 7.47 -7.11 8.68
CA ILE A 197 8.28 -7.55 7.55
C ILE A 197 8.67 -6.31 6.72
N LEU A 198 9.96 -6.15 6.48
CA LEU A 198 10.43 -5.18 5.51
C LEU A 198 10.14 -5.72 4.11
N ASP A 199 9.54 -4.91 3.26
CA ASP A 199 9.22 -5.30 1.89
C ASP A 199 10.45 -5.80 1.13
N TRP A 200 10.36 -7.02 0.57
CA TRP A 200 11.47 -7.67 -0.14
C TRP A 200 12.05 -6.81 -1.27
N PRO A 201 11.26 -6.27 -2.22
CA PRO A 201 11.76 -5.39 -3.26
C PRO A 201 12.55 -4.20 -2.70
N HIS A 202 12.06 -3.54 -1.64
CA HIS A 202 12.73 -2.40 -1.03
C HIS A 202 14.04 -2.76 -0.35
N ALA A 203 14.12 -3.92 0.32
CA ALA A 203 15.36 -4.44 0.88
C ALA A 203 16.40 -4.66 -0.24
N ILE A 204 16.01 -5.32 -1.33
CA ILE A 204 16.90 -5.59 -2.47
C ILE A 204 17.33 -4.31 -3.19
N GLN A 205 16.43 -3.36 -3.38
CA GLN A 205 16.79 -2.05 -3.98
C GLN A 205 17.85 -1.31 -3.15
N ASN A 206 17.75 -1.35 -1.82
CA ASN A 206 18.74 -0.72 -0.95
C ASN A 206 20.10 -1.45 -1.05
N LEU A 207 20.12 -2.78 -1.07
CA LEU A 207 21.37 -3.53 -1.31
C LEU A 207 21.97 -3.22 -2.68
N CYS A 208 21.14 -3.08 -3.72
CA CYS A 208 21.60 -2.66 -5.05
C CYS A 208 22.30 -1.30 -4.99
N LYS A 209 21.73 -0.31 -4.32
CA LYS A 209 22.34 1.02 -4.12
C LYS A 209 23.71 0.94 -3.44
N ALA A 210 23.89 0.03 -2.47
CA ALA A 210 25.18 -0.17 -1.81
C ALA A 210 26.23 -0.78 -2.77
N GLY A 211 25.84 -1.80 -3.55
CA GLY A 211 26.71 -2.42 -4.55
C GLY A 211 27.12 -1.42 -5.64
N GLU A 212 26.19 -0.66 -6.18
CA GLU A 212 26.47 0.36 -7.19
C GLU A 212 27.35 1.50 -6.63
N ALA A 213 27.13 1.90 -5.39
CA ALA A 213 27.99 2.89 -4.74
C ALA A 213 29.42 2.36 -4.53
N ALA A 214 29.57 1.06 -4.26
CA ALA A 214 30.88 0.44 -4.07
C ALA A 214 31.67 0.27 -5.37
N TRP A 215 31.04 -0.23 -6.44
CA TRP A 215 31.74 -0.62 -7.67
C TRP A 215 31.28 0.10 -8.94
N GLY A 216 30.22 0.85 -8.90
CA GLY A 216 29.65 1.57 -10.04
C GLY A 216 28.35 0.95 -10.54
N VAL A 217 27.54 1.76 -11.19
CA VAL A 217 26.30 1.35 -11.87
C VAL A 217 26.67 0.33 -12.97
N GLU A 218 25.85 -0.72 -13.11
CA GLU A 218 26.04 -1.81 -14.09
C GLU A 218 27.31 -2.65 -13.92
N SER A 219 28.10 -2.45 -12.86
CA SER A 219 29.30 -3.25 -12.58
C SER A 219 28.95 -4.73 -12.41
N GLN A 220 29.71 -5.61 -13.08
CA GLN A 220 29.56 -7.06 -12.92
C GLN A 220 29.85 -7.49 -11.47
N THR A 221 30.83 -6.85 -10.81
CA THR A 221 31.12 -7.09 -9.40
C THR A 221 29.92 -6.74 -8.50
N ALA A 222 29.24 -5.61 -8.76
CA ALA A 222 28.05 -5.23 -8.02
C ALA A 222 26.91 -6.24 -8.21
N ARG A 223 26.73 -6.75 -9.43
CA ARG A 223 25.70 -7.77 -9.74
C ARG A 223 25.95 -9.08 -9.02
N VAL A 224 27.18 -9.59 -9.08
CA VAL A 224 27.59 -10.84 -8.39
C VAL A 224 27.41 -10.68 -6.87
N TRP A 225 27.86 -9.56 -6.32
CA TRP A 225 27.70 -9.26 -4.90
C TRP A 225 26.23 -9.22 -4.49
N LEU A 226 25.37 -8.53 -5.25
CA LEU A 226 23.93 -8.42 -4.99
C LEU A 226 23.25 -9.79 -5.03
N THR A 227 23.54 -10.62 -6.04
CA THR A 227 22.96 -11.97 -6.15
C THR A 227 23.29 -12.85 -4.93
N ALA A 228 24.52 -12.73 -4.40
CA ALA A 228 24.87 -13.44 -3.18
C ALA A 228 24.06 -12.92 -1.97
N ARG A 229 23.90 -11.61 -1.83
CA ARG A 229 23.09 -11.00 -0.74
C ARG A 229 21.62 -11.36 -0.83
N GLU A 230 21.04 -11.39 -2.03
CA GLU A 230 19.67 -11.88 -2.25
C GLU A 230 19.50 -13.32 -1.77
N THR A 231 20.46 -14.18 -2.13
CA THR A 231 20.42 -15.58 -1.71
C THR A 231 20.52 -15.71 -0.18
N GLU A 232 21.37 -14.92 0.46
CA GLU A 232 21.52 -14.91 1.91
C GLU A 232 20.26 -14.43 2.61
N LEU A 233 19.64 -13.33 2.17
CA LEU A 233 18.35 -12.86 2.71
C LEU A 233 17.26 -13.90 2.50
N TRP A 234 17.18 -14.50 1.31
CA TRP A 234 16.20 -15.54 1.01
C TRP A 234 16.29 -16.74 1.96
N GLN A 235 17.50 -17.06 2.40
CA GLN A 235 17.81 -18.13 3.34
C GLN A 235 17.81 -17.69 4.81
N GLY A 236 17.32 -16.50 5.14
CA GLY A 236 17.28 -15.98 6.50
C GLY A 236 18.65 -15.62 7.11
N ARG A 237 19.73 -15.61 6.30
CA ARG A 237 21.10 -15.34 6.75
C ARG A 237 21.38 -13.83 6.83
N VAL A 238 20.60 -13.11 7.63
CA VAL A 238 20.66 -11.64 7.74
C VAL A 238 22.03 -11.16 8.24
N MET A 239 22.68 -11.92 9.14
CA MET A 239 23.99 -11.55 9.67
C MET A 239 25.10 -11.62 8.61
N ASP A 240 25.01 -12.55 7.65
CA ASP A 240 25.96 -12.64 6.54
C ASP A 240 25.86 -11.42 5.64
N VAL A 241 24.61 -10.95 5.36
CA VAL A 241 24.37 -9.71 4.61
C VAL A 241 24.97 -8.50 5.33
N ARG A 242 24.80 -8.39 6.65
CA ARG A 242 25.40 -7.31 7.44
C ARG A 242 26.92 -7.35 7.40
N THR A 243 27.50 -8.52 7.58
CA THR A 243 28.96 -8.72 7.48
C THR A 243 29.49 -8.31 6.10
N ALA A 244 28.79 -8.72 5.04
CA ALA A 244 29.18 -8.36 3.68
C ALA A 244 29.05 -6.84 3.41
N LEU A 245 28.07 -6.16 4.00
CA LEU A 245 27.96 -4.70 3.93
C LEU A 245 29.14 -4.01 4.64
N GLU A 246 29.61 -4.54 5.79
CA GLU A 246 30.80 -4.00 6.48
C GLU A 246 32.07 -4.15 5.66
N GLN A 247 32.17 -5.20 4.88
CA GLN A 247 33.33 -5.50 4.02
C GLN A 247 33.35 -4.69 2.71
N LEU A 248 32.31 -3.88 2.43
CA LEU A 248 32.31 -3.06 1.22
C LEU A 248 33.49 -2.07 1.19
N PRO A 249 34.07 -1.81 -0.01
CA PRO A 249 35.17 -0.87 -0.14
C PRO A 249 34.84 0.50 0.43
N GLN A 250 35.75 1.04 1.23
CA GLN A 250 35.62 2.39 1.76
C GLN A 250 35.59 3.40 0.62
N ARG A 251 34.51 4.16 0.53
CA ARG A 251 34.31 5.22 -0.48
C ARG A 251 34.18 6.58 0.19
N ARG A 252 34.65 7.61 -0.49
CA ARG A 252 34.56 9.00 -0.03
C ARG A 252 33.30 9.69 -0.58
N LYS A 253 32.96 10.84 0.02
CA LYS A 253 31.87 11.70 -0.42
C LYS A 253 30.52 10.97 -0.49
N GLU A 254 29.73 11.20 -1.55
CA GLU A 254 28.38 10.72 -1.69
C GLU A 254 28.27 9.19 -1.76
N ARG A 255 29.22 8.52 -2.41
CA ARG A 255 29.26 7.04 -2.45
C ARG A 255 29.41 6.42 -1.06
N GLY A 256 30.30 7.00 -0.23
CA GLY A 256 30.47 6.54 1.16
C GLY A 256 29.23 6.83 2.03
N LYS A 257 28.54 7.94 1.80
CA LYS A 257 27.25 8.23 2.47
C LYS A 257 26.17 7.24 2.07
N ALA A 258 26.07 6.89 0.76
CA ALA A 258 25.11 5.92 0.27
C ALA A 258 25.30 4.55 0.92
N ILE A 259 26.53 4.05 1.00
CA ILE A 259 26.84 2.78 1.67
C ILE A 259 26.46 2.83 3.15
N ARG A 260 26.81 3.89 3.88
CA ARG A 260 26.42 4.04 5.30
C ARG A 260 24.92 4.02 5.50
N ARG A 261 24.17 4.78 4.70
CA ARG A 261 22.69 4.78 4.76
C ARG A 261 22.09 3.40 4.62
N VAL A 262 22.66 2.56 3.69
CA VAL A 262 22.18 1.18 3.52
C VAL A 262 22.55 0.31 4.70
N LYS A 263 23.76 0.47 5.27
CA LYS A 263 24.15 -0.23 6.51
C LYS A 263 23.19 0.08 7.66
N ASP A 264 22.93 1.36 7.90
CA ASP A 264 22.02 1.82 8.94
C ASP A 264 20.60 1.30 8.71
N TYR A 265 20.12 1.35 7.47
CA TYR A 265 18.82 0.83 7.07
C TYR A 265 18.68 -0.68 7.34
N ILE A 266 19.62 -1.50 6.88
CA ILE A 266 19.58 -2.95 7.12
C ILE A 266 19.73 -3.28 8.61
N ALA A 267 20.57 -2.55 9.34
CA ALA A 267 20.72 -2.74 10.78
C ALA A 267 19.46 -2.36 11.55
N GLY A 268 18.82 -1.25 11.22
CA GLY A 268 17.57 -0.79 11.86
C GLY A 268 16.36 -1.71 11.61
N HIS A 269 16.40 -2.49 10.52
CA HIS A 269 15.33 -3.42 10.16
C HIS A 269 15.69 -4.89 10.33
N GLN A 270 16.75 -5.23 11.06
CA GLN A 270 17.29 -6.60 11.15
C GLN A 270 16.22 -7.65 11.51
N THR A 271 15.32 -7.36 12.43
CA THR A 271 14.27 -8.28 12.88
C THR A 271 13.17 -8.50 11.83
N ARG A 272 13.10 -7.63 10.81
CA ARG A 272 12.10 -7.60 9.74
C ARG A 272 12.60 -8.23 8.43
N LEU A 273 13.75 -8.92 8.45
CA LEU A 273 14.46 -9.42 7.25
C LEU A 273 14.58 -10.95 7.19
N ASP A 274 14.02 -11.69 8.14
CA ASP A 274 14.09 -13.17 8.16
C ASP A 274 13.08 -13.79 7.18
N TYR A 275 13.34 -13.59 5.89
CA TYR A 275 12.40 -14.02 4.85
C TYR A 275 12.20 -15.53 4.76
N GLN A 276 13.20 -16.36 5.19
CA GLN A 276 13.01 -17.80 5.26
C GLN A 276 11.89 -18.14 6.25
N ARG A 277 11.99 -17.66 7.48
CA ARG A 277 10.98 -17.86 8.50
C ARG A 277 9.61 -17.34 8.06
N PHE A 278 9.54 -16.13 7.50
CA PHE A 278 8.26 -15.55 7.07
C PHE A 278 7.58 -16.39 6.00
N ARG A 279 8.33 -16.94 5.04
CA ARG A 279 7.80 -17.83 4.02
C ARG A 279 7.35 -19.17 4.60
N ASP A 280 8.13 -19.75 5.51
CA ASP A 280 7.79 -21.01 6.18
C ASP A 280 6.52 -20.88 7.02
N GLU A 281 6.27 -19.69 7.59
CA GLU A 281 5.03 -19.35 8.31
C GLU A 281 3.86 -18.99 7.38
N GLY A 282 4.03 -19.02 6.04
CA GLY A 282 3.01 -18.63 5.07
C GLY A 282 2.64 -17.14 5.13
N ARG A 283 3.62 -16.27 5.43
CA ARG A 283 3.42 -14.82 5.48
C ARG A 283 3.78 -14.18 4.14
N PRO A 284 3.06 -13.14 3.70
CA PRO A 284 3.48 -12.35 2.55
C PRO A 284 4.79 -11.61 2.85
N ILE A 285 5.70 -11.54 1.88
CA ILE A 285 6.99 -10.83 2.01
C ILE A 285 7.09 -9.59 1.11
N GLY A 286 6.05 -9.29 0.37
CA GLY A 286 5.97 -8.12 -0.51
C GLY A 286 4.74 -7.27 -0.21
N SER A 287 4.91 -5.95 -0.27
CA SER A 287 3.87 -4.93 -0.09
C SER A 287 3.05 -4.68 -1.37
N GLY A 288 3.07 -5.61 -2.33
CA GLY A 288 2.54 -5.44 -3.68
C GLY A 288 1.09 -4.96 -3.77
N THR A 289 0.23 -5.22 -2.76
CA THR A 289 -1.15 -4.73 -2.73
C THR A 289 -1.23 -3.22 -2.52
N VAL A 290 -0.49 -2.66 -1.56
CA VAL A 290 -0.51 -1.22 -1.30
C VAL A 290 0.25 -0.46 -2.39
N GLU A 291 1.36 -1.01 -2.92
CA GLU A 291 2.03 -0.41 -4.08
C GLU A 291 1.14 -0.41 -5.33
N SER A 292 0.41 -1.52 -5.56
CA SER A 292 -0.57 -1.60 -6.64
C SER A 292 -1.69 -0.58 -6.45
N ALA A 293 -2.16 -0.38 -5.22
CA ALA A 293 -3.14 0.65 -4.89
C ALA A 293 -2.60 2.05 -5.16
N ALA A 294 -1.39 2.36 -4.71
CA ALA A 294 -0.76 3.66 -4.98
C ALA A 294 -0.59 3.93 -6.49
N LYS A 295 -0.24 2.91 -7.28
CA LYS A 295 -0.05 3.03 -8.74
C LYS A 295 -1.36 2.99 -9.52
N ASN A 296 -2.17 1.96 -9.31
CA ASN A 296 -3.32 1.65 -10.17
C ASN A 296 -4.62 2.32 -9.70
N VAL A 297 -4.74 2.58 -8.40
CA VAL A 297 -5.91 3.26 -7.83
C VAL A 297 -5.70 4.78 -7.87
N ILE A 298 -4.64 5.26 -7.22
CA ILE A 298 -4.42 6.69 -7.07
C ILE A 298 -3.74 7.28 -8.31
N ALA A 299 -2.54 6.77 -8.69
CA ALA A 299 -1.76 7.41 -9.74
C ALA A 299 -2.43 7.33 -11.10
N TRP A 300 -3.06 6.22 -11.44
CA TRP A 300 -3.76 6.05 -12.71
C TRP A 300 -4.89 7.08 -12.92
N ARG A 301 -5.64 7.39 -11.86
CA ARG A 301 -6.75 8.36 -11.90
C ARG A 301 -6.29 9.79 -11.65
N MET A 302 -5.28 9.99 -10.79
CA MET A 302 -4.98 11.31 -10.24
C MET A 302 -3.62 11.90 -10.64
N LYS A 303 -2.75 11.15 -11.35
CA LYS A 303 -1.40 11.61 -11.74
C LYS A 303 -1.16 11.63 -13.26
N ARG A 304 -2.15 11.96 -14.04
CA ARG A 304 -1.97 12.07 -15.49
C ARG A 304 -1.25 13.35 -15.86
N GLY A 305 -0.56 13.33 -17.01
CA GLY A 305 0.19 14.50 -17.52
C GLY A 305 -0.70 15.76 -17.56
N GLY A 306 -0.24 16.84 -16.97
CA GLY A 306 -0.96 18.09 -16.86
C GLY A 306 -2.08 18.16 -15.81
N GLN A 307 -2.44 17.05 -15.17
CA GLN A 307 -3.53 17.00 -14.21
C GLN A 307 -3.15 17.66 -12.88
N SER A 308 -4.04 18.48 -12.35
CA SER A 308 -3.96 19.06 -11.01
C SER A 308 -5.36 19.13 -10.39
N TRP A 309 -5.44 19.01 -9.09
CA TRP A 309 -6.69 18.91 -8.33
C TRP A 309 -6.88 20.10 -7.40
N GLU A 310 -8.11 20.50 -7.18
CA GLU A 310 -8.48 21.27 -6.00
C GLU A 310 -8.45 20.33 -4.79
N ARG A 311 -8.06 20.83 -3.61
CA ARG A 311 -7.91 20.01 -2.41
C ARG A 311 -9.20 19.23 -2.08
N SER A 312 -10.34 19.91 -2.07
CA SER A 312 -11.65 19.28 -1.81
C SER A 312 -12.01 18.21 -2.86
N GLY A 313 -11.76 18.50 -4.14
CA GLY A 313 -11.98 17.54 -5.22
C GLY A 313 -11.07 16.32 -5.13
N ALA A 314 -9.82 16.51 -4.71
CA ALA A 314 -8.86 15.42 -4.46
C ALA A 314 -9.32 14.53 -3.30
N THR A 315 -9.73 15.11 -2.18
CA THR A 315 -10.21 14.36 -1.01
C THR A 315 -11.44 13.52 -1.33
N ARG A 316 -12.43 14.10 -2.03
CA ARG A 316 -13.62 13.40 -2.51
C ARG A 316 -13.28 12.26 -3.48
N MET A 317 -12.35 12.50 -4.40
CA MET A 317 -11.90 11.45 -5.34
C MET A 317 -11.19 10.30 -4.62
N LEU A 318 -10.34 10.57 -3.63
CA LEU A 318 -9.68 9.53 -2.82
C LEU A 318 -10.69 8.69 -2.04
N ALA A 319 -11.73 9.32 -1.45
CA ALA A 319 -12.82 8.61 -0.77
C ALA A 319 -13.57 7.68 -1.74
N ALA A 320 -13.95 8.19 -2.90
CA ALA A 320 -14.63 7.41 -3.94
C ALA A 320 -13.78 6.25 -4.46
N LEU A 321 -12.48 6.49 -4.72
CA LEU A 321 -11.53 5.45 -5.16
C LEU A 321 -11.38 4.34 -4.11
N GLY A 322 -11.28 4.70 -2.83
CA GLY A 322 -11.24 3.73 -1.72
C GLY A 322 -12.44 2.79 -1.76
N GLU A 323 -13.66 3.31 -1.85
CA GLU A 323 -14.89 2.53 -1.86
C GLU A 323 -15.04 1.65 -3.12
N VAL A 324 -14.67 2.17 -4.29
CA VAL A 324 -14.72 1.39 -5.55
C VAL A 324 -13.74 0.22 -5.51
N HIS A 325 -12.49 0.47 -5.13
CA HIS A 325 -11.45 -0.55 -5.18
C HIS A 325 -11.50 -1.53 -4.01
N SER A 326 -12.21 -1.17 -2.92
CA SER A 326 -12.55 -2.09 -1.83
C SER A 326 -13.81 -2.93 -2.14
N SER A 327 -14.44 -2.75 -3.30
CA SER A 327 -15.73 -3.38 -3.66
C SER A 327 -16.90 -2.98 -2.74
N HIS A 328 -16.80 -1.84 -2.06
CA HIS A 328 -17.81 -1.34 -1.11
C HIS A 328 -18.81 -0.37 -1.74
N TRP A 329 -18.57 0.09 -2.97
CA TRP A 329 -19.34 1.12 -3.65
C TRP A 329 -20.85 0.92 -3.55
N ASP A 330 -21.36 -0.26 -3.89
CA ASP A 330 -22.79 -0.54 -3.88
C ASP A 330 -23.38 -0.59 -2.48
N GLN A 331 -22.63 -1.08 -1.51
CA GLN A 331 -23.04 -1.14 -0.11
C GLN A 331 -23.13 0.27 0.47
N THR A 332 -22.12 1.09 0.28
CA THR A 332 -22.09 2.49 0.71
C THR A 332 -23.18 3.30 0.05
N CYS A 333 -23.39 3.14 -1.26
CA CYS A 333 -24.51 3.77 -1.95
C CYS A 333 -25.87 3.35 -1.40
N ARG A 334 -26.06 2.11 -0.95
CA ARG A 334 -27.32 1.67 -0.30
C ARG A 334 -27.50 2.31 1.08
N ARG A 335 -26.41 2.43 1.87
CA ARG A 335 -26.44 3.13 3.18
C ARG A 335 -26.87 4.59 3.02
N LEU A 336 -26.20 5.30 2.11
CA LEU A 336 -26.52 6.71 1.80
C LEU A 336 -27.97 6.91 1.33
N ALA A 337 -28.58 5.92 0.64
CA ALA A 337 -29.96 6.01 0.23
C ALA A 337 -30.98 5.85 1.36
N LYS A 338 -30.61 5.17 2.43
CA LYS A 338 -31.47 4.98 3.60
C LYS A 338 -31.39 6.15 4.57
N ALA A 339 -30.31 6.92 4.51
CA ALA A 339 -30.06 8.08 5.37
C ALA A 339 -30.62 9.39 4.79
N ALA A 340 -30.96 9.43 3.49
CA ALA A 340 -31.60 10.55 2.79
C ALA A 340 -33.12 10.44 2.76
#